data_c9c9b57072bcc0e76b9b3dcc856f249f
#
_entry.id   c9c9b57072bcc0e76b9b3dcc856f249f
#
_cell.length_a   1.000
_cell.length_b   1.000
_cell.length_c   1.000
_cell.angle_alpha   90.00
_cell.angle_beta   90.00
_cell.angle_gamma   90.00
#
_symmetry.space_group_name_H-M   'P 1'
#
loop_
_entity.id
_entity.type
_entity.pdbx_description
1 polymer ?
#
loop_
_entity_poly.entity_id
_entity_poly.type
_entity_poly.pdbx_seq_one_letter_code
_entity_poly.pdbx_strand_id
1 'polypeptide(L)'
;MRWAQHLQILRTSPSKNFLDEFLRQGKEQQVRVCGCEISAQEVRLAVVHLNDEGEVEMLRLKTTRIELGDDTSEADLRAFQTALHEFSREYQIDTFIIKTRAKKGKMAGGAVSFKIETLIQLVEGCDTKFVSPIALSNFAKKQLDAYPEKLLVYLKNAFLAGAYVLIKG
;
A
#
# COMPACT_ATOMS: atom_id res chain seq x y z
N MET A 1 54.89 4.68 -9.78
CA MET A 1 54.39 5.83 -10.51
C MET A 1 53.25 5.52 -11.49
N ARG A 2 52.14 4.99 -11.00
CA ARG A 2 50.98 4.70 -11.85
C ARG A 2 49.63 5.16 -11.22
N TRP A 3 49.66 6.11 -10.32
CA TRP A 3 48.47 6.62 -9.60
C TRP A 3 47.97 7.99 -10.07
N ALA A 4 48.66 8.62 -11.03
CA ALA A 4 48.31 9.98 -11.48
C ALA A 4 47.41 10.07 -12.68
N GLN A 5 47.01 8.95 -13.29
CA GLN A 5 46.17 8.93 -14.52
C GLN A 5 44.66 8.72 -14.26
N HIS A 6 44.24 8.46 -13.00
CA HIS A 6 42.81 8.23 -12.69
C HIS A 6 42.07 9.46 -12.15
N LEU A 7 42.75 10.60 -12.02
CA LEU A 7 42.14 11.85 -11.49
C LEU A 7 41.67 12.83 -12.57
N GLN A 8 41.72 12.43 -13.84
CA GLN A 8 41.38 13.34 -14.96
C GLN A 8 39.95 13.16 -15.49
N ILE A 9 39.16 12.20 -14.93
CA ILE A 9 37.78 11.93 -15.37
C ILE A 9 36.73 12.75 -14.56
N LEU A 10 37.14 13.48 -13.51
CA LEU A 10 36.23 14.24 -12.64
C LEU A 10 36.15 15.75 -12.95
N ARG A 11 36.55 16.20 -14.15
CA ARG A 11 36.49 17.62 -14.55
C ARG A 11 35.41 17.97 -15.57
N THR A 12 34.47 17.07 -15.86
CA THR A 12 33.26 17.47 -16.56
C THR A 12 32.17 17.74 -15.53
N SER A 13 31.76 18.98 -15.41
CA SER A 13 30.57 19.34 -14.62
C SER A 13 29.43 18.42 -15.07
N PRO A 14 28.73 17.73 -14.13
CA PRO A 14 27.63 16.87 -14.48
C PRO A 14 26.60 17.66 -15.28
N SER A 15 26.07 17.09 -16.33
CA SER A 15 25.05 17.75 -17.15
C SER A 15 23.84 18.10 -16.27
N LYS A 16 23.17 19.20 -16.61
CA LYS A 16 21.98 19.64 -15.88
C LYS A 16 20.95 18.51 -15.74
N ASN A 17 20.83 17.67 -16.76
CA ASN A 17 19.97 16.49 -16.76
C ASN A 17 20.40 15.43 -15.74
N PHE A 18 21.70 15.21 -15.53
CA PHE A 18 22.22 14.28 -14.52
C PHE A 18 21.94 14.80 -13.11
N LEU A 19 22.13 16.10 -12.87
CA LEU A 19 21.80 16.72 -11.58
C LEU A 19 20.30 16.70 -11.32
N ASP A 20 19.45 16.96 -12.33
CA ASP A 20 18.00 16.89 -12.20
C ASP A 20 17.52 15.45 -11.93
N GLU A 21 18.17 14.45 -12.55
CA GLU A 21 17.88 13.03 -12.33
C GLU A 21 18.37 12.57 -10.94
N PHE A 22 19.57 13.02 -10.51
CA PHE A 22 20.11 12.76 -9.18
C PHE A 22 19.26 13.43 -8.08
N LEU A 23 18.80 14.66 -8.31
CA LEU A 23 17.89 15.36 -7.39
C LEU A 23 16.49 14.75 -7.37
N ARG A 24 16.05 14.14 -8.47
CA ARG A 24 14.80 13.32 -8.50
C ARG A 24 14.97 12.01 -7.74
N GLN A 25 16.14 11.39 -7.78
CA GLN A 25 16.46 10.18 -6.97
C GLN A 25 16.69 10.51 -5.50
N GLY A 26 17.07 11.73 -5.17
CA GLY A 26 17.22 12.23 -3.79
C GLY A 26 15.95 12.79 -3.15
N LYS A 27 14.81 12.79 -3.83
CA LYS A 27 13.52 12.88 -3.14
C LYS A 27 13.37 11.59 -2.35
N GLU A 28 13.39 11.69 -1.03
CA GLU A 28 13.00 10.60 -0.14
C GLU A 28 11.79 9.91 -0.76
N GLN A 29 11.96 8.63 -1.09
CA GLN A 29 10.89 7.86 -1.72
C GLN A 29 9.74 7.86 -0.73
N GLN A 30 8.69 8.60 -1.07
CA GLN A 30 7.55 8.80 -0.19
C GLN A 30 6.91 7.44 0.11
N VAL A 31 6.94 7.04 1.39
CA VAL A 31 6.37 5.76 1.83
C VAL A 31 4.89 5.71 1.47
N ARG A 32 4.50 4.69 0.71
CA ARG A 32 3.13 4.44 0.28
C ARG A 32 2.57 3.19 0.93
N VAL A 33 1.50 3.39 1.62
CA VAL A 33 0.82 2.34 2.37
C VAL A 33 -0.53 2.05 1.72
N CYS A 34 -0.83 0.79 1.50
CA CYS A 34 -2.12 0.36 0.99
C CYS A 34 -2.96 -0.26 2.10
N GLY A 35 -3.99 0.43 2.54
CA GLY A 35 -4.99 -0.15 3.42
C GLY A 35 -5.90 -1.11 2.66
N CYS A 36 -6.18 -2.25 3.28
CA CYS A 36 -6.93 -3.36 2.70
C CYS A 36 -8.11 -3.73 3.59
N GLU A 37 -9.31 -3.73 3.01
CA GLU A 37 -10.48 -4.36 3.60
C GLU A 37 -10.94 -5.52 2.74
N ILE A 38 -10.92 -6.73 3.30
CA ILE A 38 -11.42 -7.92 2.61
C ILE A 38 -12.92 -8.04 2.88
N SER A 39 -13.72 -8.11 1.83
CA SER A 39 -15.17 -8.23 1.90
C SER A 39 -15.67 -9.26 0.90
N ALA A 40 -16.31 -10.31 1.38
CA ALA A 40 -16.73 -11.47 0.55
C ALA A 40 -15.54 -12.03 -0.27
N GLN A 41 -15.59 -11.91 -1.58
CA GLN A 41 -14.59 -12.40 -2.53
C GLN A 41 -13.70 -11.28 -3.10
N GLU A 42 -13.71 -10.08 -2.53
CA GLU A 42 -12.93 -8.95 -3.00
C GLU A 42 -12.04 -8.36 -1.91
N VAL A 43 -10.95 -7.73 -2.32
CA VAL A 43 -10.21 -6.79 -1.50
C VAL A 43 -10.47 -5.37 -1.98
N ARG A 44 -10.78 -4.47 -1.05
CA ARG A 44 -10.92 -3.03 -1.25
C ARG A 44 -9.64 -2.35 -0.84
N LEU A 45 -9.13 -1.48 -1.69
CA LEU A 45 -7.78 -0.93 -1.62
C LEU A 45 -7.83 0.60 -1.56
N ALA A 46 -7.11 1.19 -0.61
CA ALA A 46 -6.89 2.61 -0.51
C ALA A 46 -5.39 2.88 -0.30
N VAL A 47 -4.75 3.55 -1.23
CA VAL A 47 -3.33 3.90 -1.13
C VAL A 47 -3.20 5.29 -0.55
N VAL A 48 -2.45 5.38 0.54
CA VAL A 48 -2.23 6.62 1.29
C VAL A 48 -0.75 6.87 1.53
N HIS A 49 -0.41 8.13 1.68
CA HIS A 49 0.92 8.60 2.04
C HIS A 49 0.80 9.87 2.90
N LEU A 50 1.89 10.33 3.47
CA LEU A 50 1.95 11.65 4.10
C LEU A 50 2.40 12.67 3.05
N ASN A 51 1.69 13.79 2.94
CA ASN A 51 2.14 14.93 2.13
C ASN A 51 3.27 15.68 2.85
N ASP A 52 3.80 16.72 2.21
CA ASP A 52 4.90 17.53 2.75
C ASP A 52 4.55 18.25 4.07
N GLU A 53 3.25 18.40 4.36
CA GLU A 53 2.70 19.00 5.59
C GLU A 53 2.49 17.95 6.69
N GLY A 54 2.72 16.65 6.40
CA GLY A 54 2.52 15.55 7.33
C GLY A 54 1.06 15.10 7.45
N GLU A 55 0.20 15.50 6.53
CA GLU A 55 -1.19 15.09 6.46
C GLU A 55 -1.36 13.85 5.60
N VAL A 56 -2.34 13.01 5.94
CA VAL A 56 -2.65 11.80 5.18
C VAL A 56 -3.38 12.17 3.89
N GLU A 57 -2.77 11.86 2.77
CA GLU A 57 -3.34 12.03 1.45
C GLU A 57 -3.60 10.67 0.79
N MET A 58 -4.76 10.54 0.14
CA MET A 58 -5.14 9.32 -0.59
C MET A 58 -4.90 9.51 -2.08
N LEU A 59 -4.17 8.58 -2.68
CA LEU A 59 -3.95 8.55 -4.12
C LEU A 59 -5.25 8.24 -4.88
N ARG A 60 -5.41 8.89 -6.02
CA ARG A 60 -6.47 8.53 -6.96
C ARG A 60 -6.06 7.25 -7.69
N LEU A 61 -6.85 6.21 -7.50
CA LEU A 61 -6.62 4.89 -8.09
C LEU A 61 -7.51 4.67 -9.31
N LYS A 62 -7.01 3.96 -10.32
CA LYS A 62 -7.82 3.46 -11.45
C LYS A 62 -8.72 2.31 -10.98
N THR A 63 -8.21 1.47 -10.08
CA THR A 63 -8.90 0.32 -9.52
C THR A 63 -8.83 0.39 -8.00
N THR A 64 -9.97 0.32 -7.34
CA THR A 64 -10.09 0.33 -5.88
C THR A 64 -10.54 -1.01 -5.31
N ARG A 65 -10.77 -2.00 -6.18
CA ARG A 65 -11.21 -3.35 -5.82
C ARG A 65 -10.56 -4.36 -6.74
N ILE A 66 -10.12 -5.48 -6.16
CA ILE A 66 -9.69 -6.67 -6.90
C ILE A 66 -10.55 -7.82 -6.40
N GLU A 67 -11.23 -8.50 -7.30
CA GLU A 67 -12.13 -9.61 -7.02
C GLU A 67 -11.44 -10.94 -7.30
N LEU A 68 -11.56 -11.88 -6.36
CA LEU A 68 -11.17 -13.26 -6.56
C LEU A 68 -12.35 -13.99 -7.20
N GLY A 69 -12.11 -14.63 -8.32
CA GLY A 69 -13.09 -15.49 -8.96
C GLY A 69 -13.39 -16.76 -8.14
N ASP A 70 -13.30 -17.91 -8.76
CA ASP A 70 -13.47 -19.20 -8.06
C ASP A 70 -12.24 -19.47 -7.17
N ASP A 71 -12.44 -19.50 -5.86
CA ASP A 71 -11.37 -19.73 -4.87
C ASP A 71 -10.83 -21.17 -4.87
N THR A 72 -11.40 -22.07 -5.64
CA THR A 72 -10.92 -23.43 -5.89
C THR A 72 -10.19 -23.56 -7.23
N SER A 73 -10.27 -22.53 -8.09
CA SER A 73 -9.60 -22.47 -9.38
C SER A 73 -8.17 -21.95 -9.22
N GLU A 74 -7.17 -22.76 -9.58
CA GLU A 74 -5.77 -22.32 -9.59
C GLU A 74 -5.56 -21.12 -10.53
N ALA A 75 -6.24 -21.10 -11.68
CA ALA A 75 -6.14 -20.00 -12.63
C ALA A 75 -6.63 -18.68 -12.03
N ASP A 76 -7.77 -18.70 -11.31
CA ASP A 76 -8.33 -17.51 -10.68
C ASP A 76 -7.49 -17.01 -9.51
N LEU A 77 -6.92 -17.94 -8.72
CA LEU A 77 -5.98 -17.59 -7.64
C LEU A 77 -4.71 -16.93 -8.21
N ARG A 78 -4.16 -17.45 -9.32
CA ARG A 78 -3.01 -16.85 -10.00
C ARG A 78 -3.34 -15.49 -10.63
N ALA A 79 -4.51 -15.35 -11.24
CA ALA A 79 -4.95 -14.08 -11.80
C ALA A 79 -5.09 -13.01 -10.72
N PHE A 80 -5.67 -13.35 -9.57
CA PHE A 80 -5.79 -12.47 -8.41
C PHE A 80 -4.40 -12.05 -7.89
N GLN A 81 -3.48 -13.01 -7.74
CA GLN A 81 -2.11 -12.74 -7.31
C GLN A 81 -1.38 -11.82 -8.29
N THR A 82 -1.53 -12.06 -9.59
CA THR A 82 -0.95 -11.20 -10.63
C THR A 82 -1.48 -9.77 -10.54
N ALA A 83 -2.80 -9.61 -10.38
CA ALA A 83 -3.42 -8.29 -10.23
C ALA A 83 -2.91 -7.53 -8.99
N LEU A 84 -2.68 -8.23 -7.86
CA LEU A 84 -2.08 -7.63 -6.67
C LEU A 84 -0.63 -7.18 -6.91
N HIS A 85 0.18 -7.99 -7.60
CA HIS A 85 1.56 -7.63 -7.96
C HIS A 85 1.61 -6.43 -8.91
N GLU A 86 0.76 -6.41 -9.95
CA GLU A 86 0.67 -5.29 -10.87
C GLU A 86 0.25 -4.02 -10.15
N PHE A 87 -0.75 -4.11 -9.27
CA PHE A 87 -1.20 -3.01 -8.44
C PHE A 87 -0.09 -2.47 -7.54
N SER A 88 0.65 -3.36 -6.85
CA SER A 88 1.74 -2.95 -5.96
C SER A 88 2.85 -2.21 -6.71
N ARG A 89 3.17 -2.64 -7.93
CA ARG A 89 4.17 -1.98 -8.78
C ARG A 89 3.67 -0.65 -9.35
N GLU A 90 2.43 -0.60 -9.85
CA GLU A 90 1.85 0.61 -10.42
C GLU A 90 1.83 1.75 -9.41
N TYR A 91 1.45 1.44 -8.17
CA TYR A 91 1.32 2.45 -7.10
C TYR A 91 2.53 2.51 -6.17
N GLN A 92 3.57 1.71 -6.41
CA GLN A 92 4.80 1.66 -5.60
C GLN A 92 4.49 1.44 -4.11
N ILE A 93 3.77 0.37 -3.81
CA ILE A 93 3.34 0.05 -2.45
C ILE A 93 4.50 -0.54 -1.66
N ASP A 94 4.79 0.04 -0.49
CA ASP A 94 5.78 -0.49 0.46
C ASP A 94 5.16 -1.50 1.42
N THR A 95 3.93 -1.22 1.87
CA THR A 95 3.27 -2.03 2.90
C THR A 95 1.77 -2.15 2.64
N PHE A 96 1.25 -3.37 2.71
CA PHE A 96 -0.18 -3.63 2.79
C PHE A 96 -0.63 -3.69 4.24
N ILE A 97 -1.70 -2.98 4.57
CA ILE A 97 -2.30 -2.96 5.91
C ILE A 97 -3.66 -3.64 5.87
N ILE A 98 -3.76 -4.80 6.47
CA ILE A 98 -4.98 -5.61 6.46
C ILE A 98 -5.77 -5.37 7.75
N LYS A 99 -7.03 -4.96 7.61
CA LYS A 99 -7.98 -4.97 8.71
C LYS A 99 -8.26 -6.41 9.10
N THR A 100 -7.91 -6.80 10.33
CA THR A 100 -8.06 -8.17 10.81
C THR A 100 -9.52 -8.61 10.83
N ARG A 101 -9.72 -9.90 10.63
CA ARG A 101 -11.02 -10.56 10.68
C ARG A 101 -11.06 -11.54 11.84
N ALA A 102 -12.21 -11.71 12.44
CA ALA A 102 -12.39 -12.72 13.47
C ALA A 102 -12.22 -14.14 12.87
N LYS A 103 -11.40 -14.97 13.49
CA LYS A 103 -11.15 -16.35 13.06
C LYS A 103 -12.22 -17.33 13.58
N LYS A 104 -12.98 -16.93 14.60
CA LYS A 104 -14.00 -17.76 15.27
C LYS A 104 -15.23 -16.92 15.62
N GLY A 105 -16.38 -17.59 15.82
CA GLY A 105 -17.62 -16.97 16.24
C GLY A 105 -18.51 -16.50 15.09
N LYS A 106 -19.66 -15.89 15.43
CA LYS A 106 -20.68 -15.46 14.45
C LYS A 106 -20.18 -14.40 13.45
N MET A 107 -19.13 -13.68 13.80
CA MET A 107 -18.51 -12.63 12.95
C MET A 107 -17.21 -13.12 12.30
N ALA A 108 -16.97 -14.42 12.26
CA ALA A 108 -15.78 -14.98 11.63
C ALA A 108 -15.77 -14.69 10.12
N GLY A 109 -14.58 -14.43 9.59
CA GLY A 109 -14.36 -14.33 8.16
C GLY A 109 -14.64 -15.68 7.47
N GLY A 110 -15.21 -15.63 6.27
CA GLY A 110 -15.37 -16.83 5.44
C GLY A 110 -14.01 -17.38 4.99
N ALA A 111 -13.97 -18.66 4.60
CA ALA A 111 -12.74 -19.32 4.15
C ALA A 111 -12.06 -18.56 2.99
N VAL A 112 -12.81 -18.04 2.05
CA VAL A 112 -12.32 -17.25 0.90
C VAL A 112 -11.54 -16.01 1.37
N SER A 113 -12.00 -15.34 2.42
CA SER A 113 -11.35 -14.14 2.92
C SER A 113 -9.95 -14.41 3.50
N PHE A 114 -9.71 -15.59 4.06
CA PHE A 114 -8.37 -15.98 4.53
C PHE A 114 -7.45 -16.38 3.37
N LYS A 115 -7.99 -16.92 2.28
CA LYS A 115 -7.20 -17.11 1.05
C LYS A 115 -6.75 -15.77 0.47
N ILE A 116 -7.66 -14.79 0.37
CA ILE A 116 -7.30 -13.42 -0.08
C ILE A 116 -6.24 -12.81 0.83
N GLU A 117 -6.41 -12.92 2.15
CA GLU A 117 -5.42 -12.44 3.13
C GLU A 117 -4.04 -13.02 2.86
N THR A 118 -3.96 -14.35 2.66
CA THR A 118 -2.72 -15.06 2.35
C THR A 118 -2.12 -14.57 1.02
N LEU A 119 -2.93 -14.38 -0.01
CA LEU A 119 -2.46 -13.90 -1.31
C LEU A 119 -1.88 -12.47 -1.22
N ILE A 120 -2.44 -11.61 -0.39
CA ILE A 120 -1.88 -10.28 -0.12
C ILE A 120 -0.53 -10.40 0.59
N GLN A 121 -0.40 -11.29 1.60
CA GLN A 121 0.85 -11.53 2.32
C GLN A 121 1.97 -12.08 1.44
N LEU A 122 1.64 -12.70 0.31
CA LEU A 122 2.59 -13.27 -0.64
C LEU A 122 2.99 -12.30 -1.76
N VAL A 123 2.58 -11.02 -1.69
CA VAL A 123 3.03 -10.01 -2.66
C VAL A 123 4.51 -9.71 -2.41
N GLU A 124 5.36 -10.09 -3.37
CA GLU A 124 6.80 -9.89 -3.27
C GLU A 124 7.17 -8.40 -3.26
N GLY A 125 8.14 -8.06 -2.40
CA GLY A 125 8.66 -6.70 -2.28
C GLY A 125 7.78 -5.75 -1.45
N CYS A 126 6.70 -6.25 -0.85
CA CYS A 126 5.85 -5.50 0.05
C CYS A 126 5.79 -6.14 1.43
N ASP A 127 5.81 -5.32 2.46
CA ASP A 127 5.51 -5.78 3.82
C ASP A 127 4.00 -5.91 4.04
N THR A 128 3.62 -6.65 5.08
CA THR A 128 2.21 -6.76 5.49
C THR A 128 2.08 -6.53 6.98
N LYS A 129 1.16 -5.66 7.36
CA LYS A 129 0.78 -5.41 8.76
C LYS A 129 -0.72 -5.63 8.96
N PHE A 130 -1.10 -5.97 10.19
CA PHE A 130 -2.49 -6.20 10.57
C PHE A 130 -2.94 -5.16 11.58
N VAL A 131 -4.17 -4.67 11.41
CA VAL A 131 -4.78 -3.70 12.33
C VAL A 131 -6.16 -4.19 12.77
N SER A 132 -6.41 -4.16 14.07
CA SER A 132 -7.70 -4.61 14.60
C SER A 132 -8.84 -3.62 14.33
N PRO A 133 -10.08 -4.10 14.16
CA PRO A 133 -11.25 -3.21 14.01
C PRO A 133 -11.42 -2.24 15.18
N ILE A 134 -11.07 -2.68 16.40
CA ILE A 134 -11.14 -1.84 17.60
C ILE A 134 -10.15 -0.69 17.52
N ALA A 135 -8.91 -0.97 17.12
CA ALA A 135 -7.88 0.07 16.93
C ALA A 135 -8.32 1.10 15.89
N LEU A 136 -8.88 0.65 14.76
CA LEU A 136 -9.39 1.53 13.71
C LEU A 136 -10.56 2.38 14.20
N SER A 137 -11.51 1.80 14.93
CA SER A 137 -12.65 2.53 15.49
C SER A 137 -12.21 3.61 16.49
N ASN A 138 -11.26 3.29 17.36
CA ASN A 138 -10.72 4.25 18.32
C ASN A 138 -9.94 5.38 17.63
N PHE A 139 -9.15 5.03 16.62
CA PHE A 139 -8.41 6.00 15.81
C PHE A 139 -9.36 6.97 15.09
N ALA A 140 -10.39 6.45 14.42
CA ALA A 140 -11.38 7.26 13.73
C ALA A 140 -12.10 8.25 14.65
N LYS A 141 -12.34 7.88 15.91
CA LYS A 141 -13.04 8.76 16.88
C LYS A 141 -12.16 9.82 17.51
N LYS A 142 -10.86 9.53 17.68
CA LYS A 142 -9.97 10.33 18.53
C LYS A 142 -8.93 11.14 17.76
N GLN A 143 -8.58 10.75 16.55
CA GLN A 143 -7.38 11.25 15.89
C GLN A 143 -7.55 11.55 14.40
N LEU A 144 -8.67 11.18 13.81
CA LEU A 144 -8.96 11.52 12.44
C LEU A 144 -9.85 12.77 12.41
N ASP A 145 -9.27 13.91 12.03
CA ASP A 145 -9.99 15.19 11.99
C ASP A 145 -11.02 15.21 10.86
N ALA A 146 -10.69 14.63 9.71
CA ALA A 146 -11.60 14.53 8.57
C ALA A 146 -11.26 13.36 7.64
N TYR A 147 -12.27 12.88 6.93
CA TYR A 147 -12.09 11.99 5.80
C TYR A 147 -11.89 12.80 4.52
N PRO A 148 -11.18 12.26 3.50
CA PRO A 148 -11.14 12.89 2.19
C PRO A 148 -12.56 13.17 1.66
N GLU A 149 -12.82 14.37 1.14
CA GLU A 149 -14.16 14.79 0.69
C GLU A 149 -14.81 13.83 -0.32
N LYS A 150 -13.99 13.19 -1.15
CA LYS A 150 -14.46 12.27 -2.21
C LYS A 150 -14.26 10.81 -1.86
N LEU A 151 -14.06 10.48 -0.57
CA LEU A 151 -13.89 9.10 -0.14
C LEU A 151 -15.20 8.31 -0.33
N LEU A 152 -15.14 7.28 -1.15
CA LEU A 152 -16.27 6.37 -1.32
C LEU A 152 -16.52 5.58 -0.02
N VAL A 153 -17.77 5.43 0.36
CA VAL A 153 -18.18 4.84 1.64
C VAL A 153 -17.56 3.44 1.86
N TYR A 154 -17.50 2.63 0.81
CA TYR A 154 -16.93 1.28 0.89
C TYR A 154 -15.40 1.25 1.05
N LEU A 155 -14.69 2.36 0.82
CA LEU A 155 -13.25 2.48 1.03
C LEU A 155 -12.88 2.98 2.42
N LYS A 156 -13.85 3.35 3.24
CA LYS A 156 -13.62 3.96 4.55
C LYS A 156 -12.70 3.14 5.45
N ASN A 157 -12.93 1.84 5.54
CA ASN A 157 -12.11 0.95 6.37
C ASN A 157 -10.72 0.72 5.79
N ALA A 158 -10.59 0.62 4.46
CA ALA A 158 -9.30 0.53 3.80
C ALA A 158 -8.49 1.81 4.01
N PHE A 159 -9.09 2.98 3.82
CA PHE A 159 -8.46 4.26 4.12
C PHE A 159 -8.02 4.36 5.59
N LEU A 160 -8.89 4.02 6.53
CA LEU A 160 -8.57 4.03 7.96
C LEU A 160 -7.38 3.13 8.32
N ALA A 161 -7.28 1.94 7.72
CA ALA A 161 -6.19 1.02 7.97
C ALA A 161 -4.84 1.63 7.55
N GLY A 162 -4.77 2.23 6.36
CA GLY A 162 -3.57 2.92 5.89
C GLY A 162 -3.23 4.15 6.72
N ALA A 163 -4.19 5.03 6.98
CA ALA A 163 -4.02 6.24 7.76
C ALA A 163 -3.54 5.94 9.20
N TYR A 164 -4.09 4.89 9.82
CA TYR A 164 -3.69 4.45 11.16
C TYR A 164 -2.19 4.16 11.23
N VAL A 165 -1.66 3.40 10.29
CA VAL A 165 -0.24 3.01 10.31
C VAL A 165 0.66 4.21 10.00
N LEU A 166 0.28 5.12 9.13
CA LEU A 166 1.06 6.32 8.85
C LEU A 166 1.17 7.27 10.05
N ILE A 167 0.12 7.34 10.86
CA ILE A 167 0.06 8.27 12.01
C ILE A 167 0.58 7.61 13.30
N LYS A 168 0.40 6.30 13.46
CA LYS A 168 0.71 5.56 14.71
C LYS A 168 1.88 4.59 14.61
N GLY A 169 2.20 4.15 13.38
CA GLY A 169 3.28 3.19 13.11
C GLY A 169 4.62 3.76 13.09
#